data_ce13bc88afe4ef657ccf99f911851342
#
_entry.id   ce13bc88afe4ef657ccf99f911851342
#
_cell.length_a   1.000
_cell.length_b   1.000
_cell.length_c   1.000
_cell.angle_alpha   90.00
_cell.angle_beta   90.00
_cell.angle_gamma   90.00
#
_symmetry.space_group_name_H-M   'P 1'
#
loop_
_entity.id
_entity.type
_entity.pdbx_description
1 polymer ?
#
loop_
_entity_poly.entity_id
_entity_poly.type
_entity_poly.pdbx_seq_one_letter_code
_entity_poly.pdbx_strand_id
1 'polypeptide(L)'
;GLDAQNSGVYVLPPREKADADLDVYRGPADAISQNIDFVDMFAPEYVLILSGDHIYKMNYDKMLDYHKETGADATIAVIEVPMKEASRFGIMNTDDEGRIVEFEEKPENPKSNLASMGIYIFNWKLLRKMLLADMKNQDSNHDFGKDIIPTMLNDGRKLYAYKFKGYWKD
;
A
#
# COMPACT_ATOMS: atom_id res chain seq x y z
N GLY A 1 18.81 6.91 -1.18
CA GLY A 1 17.37 6.67 -1.09
C GLY A 1 16.63 7.10 -2.35
N LEU A 2 15.35 6.95 -2.33
CA LEU A 2 14.50 7.35 -3.46
C LEU A 2 14.46 8.86 -3.57
N ASP A 3 14.73 9.35 -4.79
CA ASP A 3 14.58 10.74 -5.15
C ASP A 3 13.44 10.82 -6.16
N ALA A 4 12.32 11.43 -5.78
CA ALA A 4 11.13 11.51 -6.63
C ALA A 4 11.40 12.15 -7.98
N GLN A 5 12.30 13.13 -8.02
CA GLN A 5 12.59 13.84 -9.27
C GLN A 5 13.44 13.02 -10.24
N ASN A 6 14.33 12.17 -9.73
CA ASN A 6 15.28 11.44 -10.56
C ASN A 6 14.87 9.99 -10.83
N SER A 7 14.02 9.42 -9.99
CA SER A 7 13.65 8.01 -10.09
C SER A 7 12.30 7.75 -10.71
N GLY A 8 11.53 8.80 -11.02
CA GLY A 8 10.17 8.64 -11.51
C GLY A 8 9.19 8.20 -10.44
N VAL A 9 9.55 8.37 -9.17
CA VAL A 9 8.74 7.95 -8.04
C VAL A 9 8.26 9.18 -7.26
N TYR A 10 6.97 9.22 -6.98
CA TYR A 10 6.39 10.22 -6.10
C TYR A 10 6.17 9.59 -4.73
N VAL A 11 6.69 10.23 -3.69
CA VAL A 11 6.60 9.69 -2.33
C VAL A 11 5.54 10.48 -1.56
N LEU A 12 4.56 9.76 -1.02
CA LEU A 12 3.51 10.34 -0.21
C LEU A 12 3.77 9.98 1.25
N PRO A 13 4.09 10.98 2.09
CA PRO A 13 4.43 10.71 3.49
C PRO A 13 3.21 10.26 4.29
N PRO A 14 3.43 9.72 5.49
CA PRO A 14 2.33 9.33 6.35
C PRO A 14 1.53 10.55 6.77
N ARG A 15 0.22 10.34 6.92
CA ARG A 15 -0.68 11.38 7.37
C ARG A 15 -0.61 11.50 8.90
N GLU A 16 -0.56 12.72 9.40
CA GLU A 16 -0.55 12.95 10.83
C GLU A 16 -1.93 12.77 11.43
N LYS A 17 -1.97 12.21 12.64
CA LYS A 17 -3.23 11.99 13.35
C LYS A 17 -3.87 13.29 13.82
N ALA A 18 -3.09 14.36 13.93
CA ALA A 18 -3.58 15.62 14.46
C ALA A 18 -4.69 16.23 13.63
N ASP A 19 -4.84 15.80 12.39
CA ASP A 19 -5.84 16.32 11.47
C ASP A 19 -7.17 15.60 11.55
N ALA A 20 -7.34 14.74 12.53
CA ALA A 20 -8.58 13.97 12.68
C ALA A 20 -9.81 14.86 12.82
N ASP A 21 -9.64 16.04 13.39
CA ASP A 21 -10.74 16.96 13.63
C ASP A 21 -11.28 17.61 12.37
N LEU A 22 -10.51 17.60 11.31
CA LEU A 22 -10.90 18.29 10.08
C LEU A 22 -11.79 17.47 9.16
N ASP A 23 -11.77 16.17 9.32
CA ASP A 23 -12.58 15.25 8.53
C ASP A 23 -12.50 15.51 7.01
N VAL A 24 -11.39 16.09 6.56
CA VAL A 24 -11.22 16.39 5.15
C VAL A 24 -11.02 15.11 4.36
N TYR A 25 -10.37 14.13 4.97
CA TYR A 25 -10.06 12.85 4.33
C TYR A 25 -10.65 11.72 5.14
N ARG A 26 -11.39 10.82 4.47
CA ARG A 26 -11.96 9.65 5.12
C ARG A 26 -10.93 8.56 5.34
N GLY A 27 -9.88 8.52 4.51
CA GLY A 27 -8.83 7.53 4.63
C GLY A 27 -7.66 7.90 3.74
N PRO A 28 -6.58 7.09 3.77
CA PRO A 28 -5.38 7.41 2.98
C PRO A 28 -5.64 7.51 1.48
N ALA A 29 -6.50 6.64 0.93
CA ALA A 29 -6.82 6.71 -0.49
C ALA A 29 -7.56 7.98 -0.84
N ASP A 30 -8.44 8.44 0.06
CA ASP A 30 -9.18 9.69 -0.17
C ASP A 30 -8.23 10.89 -0.19
N ALA A 31 -7.24 10.89 0.70
CA ALA A 31 -6.26 11.96 0.75
C ALA A 31 -5.51 12.09 -0.58
N ILE A 32 -5.16 10.96 -1.18
CA ILE A 32 -4.48 10.95 -2.48
C ILE A 32 -5.42 11.36 -3.59
N SER A 33 -6.67 10.89 -3.54
CA SER A 33 -7.68 11.23 -4.56
C SER A 33 -7.87 12.73 -4.69
N GLN A 34 -7.82 13.45 -3.57
CA GLN A 34 -7.99 14.89 -3.59
C GLN A 34 -6.77 15.64 -4.14
N ASN A 35 -5.65 14.94 -4.32
CA ASN A 35 -4.41 15.52 -4.80
C ASN A 35 -3.93 14.91 -6.12
N ILE A 36 -4.83 14.27 -6.85
CA ILE A 36 -4.46 13.61 -8.11
C ILE A 36 -3.79 14.59 -9.08
N ASP A 37 -4.36 15.78 -9.22
CA ASP A 37 -3.81 16.77 -10.14
C ASP A 37 -2.40 17.19 -9.74
N PHE A 38 -2.17 17.31 -8.44
CA PHE A 38 -0.85 17.64 -7.91
C PHE A 38 0.17 16.56 -8.23
N VAL A 39 -0.21 15.30 -8.02
CA VAL A 39 0.66 14.17 -8.35
C VAL A 39 0.93 14.11 -9.85
N ASP A 40 -0.10 14.34 -10.67
CA ASP A 40 0.05 14.34 -12.12
C ASP A 40 1.07 15.36 -12.61
N MET A 41 1.23 16.48 -11.90
CA MET A 41 2.22 17.50 -12.27
C MET A 41 3.65 16.96 -12.27
N PHE A 42 3.93 15.97 -11.44
CA PHE A 42 5.25 15.34 -11.39
C PHE A 42 5.42 14.23 -12.40
N ALA A 43 4.33 13.83 -13.08
CA ALA A 43 4.32 12.77 -14.08
C ALA A 43 5.08 11.52 -13.62
N PRO A 44 4.80 10.98 -12.42
CA PRO A 44 5.56 9.82 -11.93
C PRO A 44 5.14 8.55 -12.63
N GLU A 45 6.07 7.62 -12.75
CA GLU A 45 5.74 6.27 -13.17
C GLU A 45 5.20 5.46 -11.99
N TYR A 46 5.78 5.68 -10.82
CA TYR A 46 5.43 4.96 -9.60
C TYR A 46 5.11 5.92 -8.46
N VAL A 47 4.29 5.44 -7.54
CA VAL A 47 3.97 6.18 -6.33
C VAL A 47 4.29 5.28 -5.14
N LEU A 48 5.09 5.81 -4.21
CA LEU A 48 5.37 5.15 -2.94
C LEU A 48 4.51 5.80 -1.87
N ILE A 49 3.67 5.01 -1.24
CA ILE A 49 2.74 5.49 -0.23
C ILE A 49 3.18 4.94 1.12
N LEU A 50 3.40 5.83 2.06
CA LEU A 50 3.84 5.49 3.40
C LEU A 50 2.71 5.77 4.37
N SER A 51 2.34 4.79 5.17
CA SER A 51 1.38 4.99 6.24
C SER A 51 1.99 4.48 7.54
N GLY A 52 1.90 5.29 8.59
CA GLY A 52 2.49 4.95 9.88
C GLY A 52 3.76 5.72 10.17
N ASP A 53 4.16 5.72 11.44
CA ASP A 53 5.18 6.63 11.94
C ASP A 53 6.59 6.06 11.95
N HIS A 54 6.77 4.76 11.65
CA HIS A 54 8.03 4.06 11.95
C HIS A 54 8.87 3.74 10.72
N ILE A 55 8.63 4.43 9.62
CA ILE A 55 9.13 3.99 8.32
C ILE A 55 10.18 4.89 7.67
N TYR A 56 10.66 5.89 8.39
CA TYR A 56 11.54 6.89 7.78
C TYR A 56 12.90 6.38 7.37
N LYS A 57 13.37 5.32 8.01
CA LYS A 57 14.76 4.87 7.84
C LYS A 57 14.89 3.63 6.98
N MET A 58 13.83 3.22 6.33
CA MET A 58 13.85 2.05 5.48
C MET A 58 14.36 2.40 4.09
N ASN A 59 15.09 1.47 3.50
CA ASN A 59 15.57 1.62 2.14
C ASN A 59 14.54 1.02 1.19
N TYR A 60 13.88 1.91 0.44
CA TYR A 60 12.84 1.49 -0.49
C TYR A 60 13.35 1.19 -1.89
N ASP A 61 14.64 1.41 -2.14
CA ASP A 61 15.21 1.16 -3.47
C ASP A 61 15.06 -0.30 -3.88
N LYS A 62 15.32 -1.21 -2.94
CA LYS A 62 15.17 -2.65 -3.22
C LYS A 62 13.73 -3.05 -3.44
N MET A 63 12.81 -2.41 -2.72
CA MET A 63 11.38 -2.66 -2.91
C MET A 63 10.94 -2.19 -4.30
N LEU A 64 11.44 -1.05 -4.75
CA LEU A 64 11.14 -0.56 -6.09
C LEU A 64 11.71 -1.49 -7.16
N ASP A 65 12.94 -1.96 -6.97
CA ASP A 65 13.55 -2.93 -7.89
C ASP A 65 12.70 -4.20 -7.99
N TYR A 66 12.26 -4.70 -6.85
CA TYR A 66 11.40 -5.87 -6.78
C TYR A 66 10.07 -5.62 -7.51
N HIS A 67 9.49 -4.44 -7.31
CA HIS A 67 8.25 -4.05 -8.01
C HIS A 67 8.43 -4.13 -9.53
N LYS A 68 9.53 -3.60 -10.02
CA LYS A 68 9.85 -3.61 -11.45
C LYS A 68 10.11 -5.03 -11.97
N GLU A 69 10.89 -5.81 -11.21
CA GLU A 69 11.28 -7.16 -11.62
C GLU A 69 10.09 -8.11 -11.70
N THR A 70 9.14 -7.98 -10.78
CA THR A 70 7.96 -8.85 -10.77
C THR A 70 6.93 -8.44 -11.81
N GLY A 71 7.03 -7.24 -12.35
CA GLY A 71 6.01 -6.69 -13.22
C GLY A 71 4.71 -6.41 -12.47
N ALA A 72 4.81 -6.13 -11.18
CA ALA A 72 3.64 -5.93 -10.34
C ALA A 72 2.88 -4.66 -10.71
N ASP A 73 1.57 -4.70 -10.51
CA ASP A 73 0.72 -3.50 -10.53
C ASP A 73 0.80 -2.78 -9.19
N ALA A 74 0.94 -3.53 -8.12
CA ALA A 74 1.15 -3.01 -6.78
C ALA A 74 2.07 -3.95 -6.00
N THR A 75 2.92 -3.37 -5.16
CA THR A 75 3.77 -4.11 -4.24
C THR A 75 3.47 -3.62 -2.83
N ILE A 76 3.27 -4.55 -1.92
CA ILE A 76 2.90 -4.26 -0.54
C ILE A 76 4.01 -4.75 0.36
N ALA A 77 4.57 -3.85 1.16
CA ALA A 77 5.58 -4.24 2.14
C ALA A 77 4.94 -5.03 3.26
N VAL A 78 5.56 -6.15 3.60
CA VAL A 78 5.08 -7.01 4.69
C VAL A 78 6.23 -7.34 5.63
N ILE A 79 5.86 -7.68 6.84
CA ILE A 79 6.80 -8.17 7.85
C ILE A 79 6.20 -9.44 8.47
N GLU A 80 7.06 -10.39 8.79
CA GLU A 80 6.61 -11.59 9.49
C GLU A 80 6.40 -11.28 10.96
N VAL A 81 5.20 -11.55 11.46
CA VAL A 81 4.87 -11.37 12.87
C VAL A 81 4.60 -12.74 13.50
N PRO A 82 4.67 -12.85 14.84
CA PRO A 82 4.26 -14.12 15.47
C PRO A 82 2.80 -14.43 15.12
N MET A 83 2.50 -15.70 14.86
CA MET A 83 1.15 -16.08 14.45
C MET A 83 0.08 -15.60 15.44
N LYS A 84 0.41 -15.62 16.73
CA LYS A 84 -0.54 -15.16 17.76
C LYS A 84 -0.86 -13.68 17.64
N GLU A 85 -0.05 -12.91 16.94
CA GLU A 85 -0.26 -11.48 16.74
C GLU A 85 -0.90 -11.18 15.39
N ALA A 86 -0.97 -12.16 14.51
CA ALA A 86 -1.38 -11.93 13.12
C ALA A 86 -2.79 -11.37 13.01
N SER A 87 -3.69 -11.72 13.92
CA SER A 87 -5.07 -11.23 13.88
C SER A 87 -5.21 -9.74 14.15
N ARG A 88 -4.13 -9.08 14.55
CA ARG A 88 -4.12 -7.63 14.77
C ARG A 88 -3.87 -6.83 13.51
N PHE A 89 -3.51 -7.48 12.43
CA PHE A 89 -3.02 -6.81 11.21
C PHE A 89 -3.78 -7.24 9.98
N GLY A 90 -3.61 -6.46 8.92
CA GLY A 90 -3.97 -6.91 7.59
C GLY A 90 -2.96 -7.97 7.16
N ILE A 91 -3.45 -9.14 6.75
CA ILE A 91 -2.61 -10.29 6.44
C ILE A 91 -2.65 -10.58 4.95
N MET A 92 -1.47 -10.76 4.36
CA MET A 92 -1.33 -11.10 2.96
C MET A 92 -1.06 -12.59 2.81
N ASN A 93 -1.92 -13.29 2.09
CA ASN A 93 -1.70 -14.69 1.75
C ASN A 93 -1.12 -14.74 0.35
N THR A 94 0.03 -15.38 0.22
CA THR A 94 0.78 -15.39 -1.05
C THR A 94 0.97 -16.82 -1.56
N ASP A 95 1.24 -16.90 -2.88
CA ASP A 95 1.69 -18.15 -3.47
C ASP A 95 3.21 -18.29 -3.26
N ASP A 96 3.80 -19.34 -3.86
CA ASP A 96 5.22 -19.64 -3.68
C ASP A 96 6.15 -18.60 -4.29
N GLU A 97 5.63 -17.77 -5.18
CA GLU A 97 6.42 -16.73 -5.85
C GLU A 97 6.26 -15.36 -5.19
N GLY A 98 5.50 -15.29 -4.11
CA GLY A 98 5.27 -14.04 -3.41
C GLY A 98 4.10 -13.23 -3.94
N ARG A 99 3.38 -13.76 -4.93
CA ARG A 99 2.19 -13.08 -5.43
C ARG A 99 1.07 -13.19 -4.42
N ILE A 100 0.42 -12.07 -4.14
CA ILE A 100 -0.69 -12.01 -3.18
C ILE A 100 -1.93 -12.61 -3.85
N VAL A 101 -2.50 -13.61 -3.20
CA VAL A 101 -3.71 -14.27 -3.68
C VAL A 101 -4.93 -13.90 -2.84
N GLU A 102 -4.70 -13.42 -1.62
CA GLU A 102 -5.79 -13.04 -0.73
C GLU A 102 -5.30 -12.02 0.29
N PHE A 103 -6.14 -11.06 0.62
CA PHE A 103 -5.90 -10.13 1.71
C PHE A 103 -7.01 -10.32 2.76
N GLU A 104 -6.61 -10.47 4.01
CA GLU A 104 -7.53 -10.61 5.13
C GLU A 104 -7.28 -9.49 6.13
N GLU A 105 -8.30 -8.68 6.41
CA GLU A 105 -8.18 -7.60 7.40
C GLU A 105 -8.50 -8.17 8.78
N LYS A 106 -7.50 -8.19 9.65
CA LYS A 106 -7.63 -8.63 11.05
C LYS A 106 -8.41 -9.94 11.19
N PRO A 107 -7.96 -11.00 10.52
CA PRO A 107 -8.69 -12.27 10.53
C PRO A 107 -8.66 -12.94 11.90
N GLU A 108 -9.74 -13.58 12.29
CA GLU A 108 -9.76 -14.37 13.53
C GLU A 108 -8.82 -15.57 13.45
N ASN A 109 -8.78 -16.21 12.29
CA ASN A 109 -7.95 -17.38 12.06
C ASN A 109 -7.03 -17.12 10.87
N PRO A 110 -5.93 -16.38 11.08
CA PRO A 110 -5.05 -16.03 9.97
C PRO A 110 -4.40 -17.25 9.35
N LYS A 111 -4.33 -17.24 8.01
CA LYS A 111 -3.70 -18.32 7.24
C LYS A 111 -2.21 -18.13 7.11
N SER A 112 -1.72 -16.93 7.34
CA SER A 112 -0.30 -16.63 7.29
C SER A 112 0.04 -15.55 8.30
N ASN A 113 1.33 -15.26 8.43
CA ASN A 113 1.80 -14.24 9.35
C ASN A 113 2.47 -13.06 8.64
N LEU A 114 2.17 -12.87 7.35
CA LEU A 114 2.70 -11.74 6.60
C LEU A 114 1.82 -10.53 6.82
N ALA A 115 2.24 -9.67 7.72
CA ALA A 115 1.47 -8.49 8.10
C ALA A 115 1.80 -7.30 7.21
N SER A 116 0.78 -6.64 6.72
CA SER A 116 0.96 -5.42 5.94
C SER A 116 1.55 -4.32 6.81
N MET A 117 2.55 -3.65 6.28
CA MET A 117 3.17 -2.50 6.97
C MET A 117 2.51 -1.17 6.60
N GLY A 118 1.51 -1.20 5.71
CA GLY A 118 0.92 0.04 5.23
C GLY A 118 1.84 0.82 4.31
N ILE A 119 2.71 0.13 3.63
CA ILE A 119 3.67 0.72 2.69
C ILE A 119 3.42 0.08 1.34
N TYR A 120 3.17 0.92 0.32
CA TYR A 120 2.75 0.43 -0.99
C TYR A 120 3.55 1.11 -2.09
N ILE A 121 3.85 0.37 -3.14
CA ILE A 121 4.29 0.94 -4.42
C ILE A 121 3.25 0.58 -5.45
N PHE A 122 2.73 1.58 -6.15
CA PHE A 122 1.76 1.41 -7.23
C PHE A 122 2.30 1.98 -8.53
N ASN A 123 1.89 1.41 -9.63
CA ASN A 123 1.99 2.07 -10.92
C ASN A 123 0.98 3.22 -10.92
N TRP A 124 1.45 4.44 -11.17
CA TRP A 124 0.58 5.61 -10.99
C TRP A 124 -0.64 5.58 -11.91
N LYS A 125 -0.46 5.22 -13.18
CA LYS A 125 -1.59 5.20 -14.10
C LYS A 125 -2.74 4.32 -13.61
N LEU A 126 -2.41 3.14 -13.09
CA LEU A 126 -3.43 2.23 -12.58
C LEU A 126 -4.05 2.77 -11.30
N LEU A 127 -3.21 3.21 -10.36
CA LEU A 127 -3.73 3.75 -9.10
C LEU A 127 -4.64 4.95 -9.35
N ARG A 128 -4.23 5.85 -10.23
CA ARG A 128 -5.02 7.01 -10.60
C ARG A 128 -6.42 6.62 -11.08
N LYS A 129 -6.47 5.65 -11.98
CA LYS A 129 -7.75 5.15 -12.50
C LYS A 129 -8.62 4.58 -11.39
N MET A 130 -8.01 3.82 -10.48
CA MET A 130 -8.75 3.21 -9.39
C MET A 130 -9.23 4.23 -8.37
N LEU A 131 -8.42 5.24 -8.09
CA LEU A 131 -8.82 6.31 -7.18
C LEU A 131 -9.98 7.12 -7.74
N LEU A 132 -9.96 7.41 -9.04
CA LEU A 132 -11.07 8.13 -9.68
C LEU A 132 -12.36 7.33 -9.61
N ALA A 133 -12.28 6.02 -9.80
CA ALA A 133 -13.46 5.16 -9.66
C ALA A 133 -13.93 5.09 -8.21
N ASP A 134 -13.00 4.99 -7.27
CA ASP A 134 -13.33 4.91 -5.85
C ASP A 134 -13.99 6.18 -5.33
N MET A 135 -13.60 7.34 -5.82
CA MET A 135 -14.21 8.61 -5.43
C MET A 135 -15.72 8.64 -5.69
N LYS A 136 -16.16 7.92 -6.72
CA LYS A 136 -17.57 7.86 -7.10
C LYS A 136 -18.35 6.80 -6.34
N ASN A 137 -17.66 5.94 -5.60
CA ASN A 137 -18.29 4.85 -4.86
C ASN A 137 -18.66 5.34 -3.46
N GLN A 138 -19.93 5.57 -3.22
CA GLN A 138 -20.40 6.06 -1.94
C GLN A 138 -20.29 5.02 -0.82
N ASP A 139 -20.17 3.76 -1.17
CA ASP A 139 -20.05 2.69 -0.19
C ASP A 139 -18.60 2.44 0.23
N SER A 140 -17.65 3.10 -0.43
CA SER A 140 -16.24 2.92 -0.13
C SER A 140 -15.83 3.68 1.14
N ASN A 141 -14.92 3.09 1.90
CA ASN A 141 -14.27 3.76 3.03
C ASN A 141 -13.05 4.58 2.58
N HIS A 142 -12.74 4.56 1.30
CA HIS A 142 -11.60 5.24 0.71
C HIS A 142 -10.29 4.83 1.40
N ASP A 143 -10.13 3.52 1.58
CA ASP A 143 -9.02 2.93 2.30
C ASP A 143 -8.30 1.93 1.40
N PHE A 144 -6.97 1.87 1.51
CA PHE A 144 -6.21 0.95 0.67
C PHE A 144 -6.52 -0.50 1.00
N GLY A 145 -6.52 -0.85 2.28
CA GLY A 145 -6.75 -2.24 2.69
C GLY A 145 -8.18 -2.72 2.53
N LYS A 146 -9.14 -1.83 2.72
CA LYS A 146 -10.55 -2.21 2.64
C LYS A 146 -11.15 -2.09 1.25
N ASP A 147 -10.62 -1.20 0.43
CA ASP A 147 -11.25 -0.88 -0.86
C ASP A 147 -10.33 -1.09 -2.05
N ILE A 148 -9.19 -0.44 -2.07
CA ILE A 148 -8.32 -0.44 -3.26
C ILE A 148 -7.69 -1.82 -3.49
N ILE A 149 -7.08 -2.41 -2.47
CA ILE A 149 -6.41 -3.70 -2.61
C ILE A 149 -7.40 -4.82 -2.96
N PRO A 150 -8.54 -4.95 -2.26
CA PRO A 150 -9.52 -5.97 -2.65
C PRO A 150 -10.04 -5.80 -4.08
N THR A 151 -10.26 -4.56 -4.51
CA THR A 151 -10.70 -4.31 -5.89
C THR A 151 -9.66 -4.76 -6.90
N MET A 152 -8.39 -4.47 -6.63
CA MET A 152 -7.29 -4.91 -7.51
C MET A 152 -7.21 -6.43 -7.58
N LEU A 153 -7.37 -7.11 -6.45
CA LEU A 153 -7.36 -8.56 -6.42
C LEU A 153 -8.52 -9.14 -7.24
N ASN A 154 -9.71 -8.57 -7.06
CA ASN A 154 -10.89 -9.03 -7.80
C ASN A 154 -10.74 -8.80 -9.30
N ASP A 155 -10.03 -7.75 -9.69
CA ASP A 155 -9.79 -7.42 -11.09
C ASP A 155 -8.66 -8.25 -11.71
N GLY A 156 -8.04 -9.14 -10.96
CA GLY A 156 -6.96 -9.98 -11.45
C GLY A 156 -5.64 -9.25 -11.61
N ARG A 157 -5.45 -8.13 -10.92
CA ARG A 157 -4.21 -7.39 -10.99
C ARG A 157 -3.10 -8.12 -10.26
N LYS A 158 -1.86 -7.82 -10.64
CA LYS A 158 -0.68 -8.47 -10.08
C LYS A 158 -0.21 -7.72 -8.84
N LEU A 159 -0.46 -8.30 -7.68
CA LEU A 159 -0.01 -7.76 -6.42
C LEU A 159 1.03 -8.69 -5.83
N TYR A 160 2.14 -8.13 -5.36
CA TYR A 160 3.24 -8.90 -4.77
C TYR A 160 3.57 -8.40 -3.38
N ALA A 161 3.96 -9.30 -2.52
CA ALA A 161 4.41 -8.97 -1.17
C ALA A 161 5.93 -8.86 -1.16
N TYR A 162 6.44 -7.75 -0.64
CA TYR A 162 7.86 -7.56 -0.45
C TYR A 162 8.17 -7.65 1.05
N LYS A 163 8.98 -8.64 1.43
CA LYS A 163 9.31 -8.85 2.84
C LYS A 163 10.47 -7.96 3.25
N PHE A 164 10.21 -7.06 4.20
CA PHE A 164 11.30 -6.37 4.85
C PHE A 164 11.92 -7.32 5.88
N LYS A 165 13.25 -7.37 5.88
CA LYS A 165 13.98 -8.16 6.85
C LYS A 165 14.10 -7.37 8.15
N GLY A 166 13.86 -8.05 9.25
CA GLY A 166 13.91 -7.47 10.55
C GLY A 166 12.93 -8.18 11.46
N TYR A 167 12.96 -7.85 12.71
CA TYR A 167 12.03 -8.45 13.63
C TYR A 167 10.90 -7.48 13.94
N TRP A 168 9.74 -8.04 14.21
CA TRP A 168 8.56 -7.27 14.55
C TRP A 168 8.70 -6.68 15.94
N LYS A 169 8.29 -5.44 16.10
CA LYS A 169 8.21 -4.77 17.38
C LYS A 169 6.81 -4.24 17.62
N ASP A 170 6.40 -4.34 18.87
CA ASP A 170 5.12 -3.83 19.32
C ASP A 170 5.02 -2.32 19.16
#